data_ef75ecd8e5fd011107e3286d6eb44661
#
_entry.id   ef75ecd8e5fd011107e3286d6eb44661
#
_cell.length_a   1.000
_cell.length_b   1.000
_cell.length_c   1.000
_cell.angle_alpha   90.00
_cell.angle_beta   90.00
_cell.angle_gamma   90.00
#
_symmetry.space_group_name_H-M   'P 1'
#
loop_
_entity.id
_entity.type
_entity.pdbx_description
1 polymer ?
#
loop_
_entity_poly.entity_id
_entity_poly.type
_entity_poly.pdbx_seq_one_letter_code
_entity_poly.pdbx_strand_id
1 'polypeptide(L)'
;MVSDQFETVESSGPIQLLVIAFPGSRFKGEILPQFDSLKEEGIVRILDMLLVRKDAAGNVLSATATDLDWEEATALGAYLGALTGYVEGGREGVDRGAMAGAAELADGHIFDDYDIFRVTRALPDDMTAALLLIEHTWAKPLLDAVSSADGVELLNEWVRPEAVLSIEPSLPQTFPRRE
;
A
#
# COMPACT_ATOMS: atom_id res chain seq x y z
N MET A 1 15.59 -19.18 11.89
CA MET A 1 14.23 -18.87 12.35
C MET A 1 13.68 -17.54 11.80
N VAL A 2 14.49 -16.71 11.15
CA VAL A 2 14.06 -15.44 10.50
C VAL A 2 13.57 -15.67 9.06
N SER A 3 13.98 -16.76 8.41
CA SER A 3 13.62 -17.04 7.00
C SER A 3 12.14 -17.35 6.76
N ASP A 4 11.43 -17.85 7.77
CA ASP A 4 10.02 -18.30 7.64
C ASP A 4 9.01 -17.13 7.70
N GLN A 5 9.40 -16.02 8.32
CA GLN A 5 8.53 -14.83 8.43
C GLN A 5 8.58 -13.93 7.17
N PHE A 6 9.66 -14.01 6.40
CA PHE A 6 9.79 -13.26 5.15
C PHE A 6 9.02 -13.92 3.98
N GLU A 7 8.73 -15.23 4.03
CA GLU A 7 7.97 -15.94 3.00
C GLU A 7 6.53 -15.37 2.83
N THR A 8 5.92 -14.86 3.90
CA THR A 8 4.54 -14.36 3.85
C THR A 8 4.42 -13.01 3.12
N VAL A 9 5.48 -12.20 3.11
CA VAL A 9 5.47 -10.88 2.47
C VAL A 9 6.11 -10.89 1.08
N GLU A 10 7.07 -11.79 0.80
CA GLU A 10 7.61 -12.02 -0.56
C GLU A 10 6.53 -12.44 -1.56
N SER A 11 5.37 -12.88 -1.09
CA SER A 11 4.27 -13.32 -1.93
C SER A 11 3.13 -12.31 -2.05
N SER A 12 3.33 -11.06 -1.68
CA SER A 12 2.33 -9.99 -1.86
C SER A 12 2.24 -9.55 -3.33
N GLY A 13 1.03 -9.19 -3.78
CA GLY A 13 0.81 -8.54 -5.07
C GLY A 13 1.35 -7.11 -5.07
N PRO A 14 1.36 -6.43 -6.23
CA PRO A 14 1.72 -5.02 -6.31
C PRO A 14 0.82 -4.16 -5.42
N ILE A 15 1.40 -3.19 -4.74
CA ILE A 15 0.68 -2.28 -3.84
C ILE A 15 0.53 -0.92 -4.50
N GLN A 16 -0.69 -0.38 -4.48
CA GLN A 16 -1.03 0.94 -5.02
C GLN A 16 -1.51 1.86 -3.90
N LEU A 17 -0.97 3.08 -3.84
CA LEU A 17 -1.57 4.18 -3.10
C LEU A 17 -2.53 4.94 -4.01
N LEU A 18 -3.82 4.94 -3.67
CA LEU A 18 -4.86 5.69 -4.35
C LEU A 18 -5.35 6.82 -3.44
N VAL A 19 -5.29 8.05 -3.93
CA VAL A 19 -5.79 9.23 -3.21
C VAL A 19 -6.90 9.87 -4.03
N ILE A 20 -8.09 9.99 -3.42
CA ILE A 20 -9.29 10.52 -4.06
C ILE A 20 -9.84 11.65 -3.20
N ALA A 21 -10.24 12.75 -3.83
CA ALA A 21 -10.90 13.86 -3.13
C ALA A 21 -12.32 14.07 -3.69
N PHE A 22 -13.24 14.35 -2.77
CA PHE A 22 -14.67 14.56 -3.08
C PHE A 22 -15.13 15.90 -2.51
N PRO A 23 -15.92 16.67 -3.26
CA PRO A 23 -16.58 17.84 -2.72
C PRO A 23 -17.68 17.43 -1.73
N GLY A 24 -17.66 18.04 -0.56
CA GLY A 24 -18.62 17.75 0.51
C GLY A 24 -18.51 16.31 1.04
N SER A 25 -19.65 15.77 1.48
CA SER A 25 -19.83 14.39 1.91
C SER A 25 -20.74 13.61 0.92
N ARG A 26 -20.75 13.99 -0.34
CA ARG A 26 -21.64 13.41 -1.34
C ARG A 26 -21.13 12.07 -1.83
N PHE A 27 -20.98 11.13 -0.91
CA PHE A 27 -20.82 9.72 -1.29
C PHE A 27 -22.21 9.19 -1.65
N LYS A 28 -22.40 8.79 -2.89
CA LYS A 28 -23.65 8.15 -3.32
C LYS A 28 -23.78 6.71 -2.80
N GLY A 29 -22.90 6.27 -1.91
CA GLY A 29 -22.90 4.92 -1.36
C GLY A 29 -22.55 3.82 -2.38
N GLU A 30 -22.13 4.19 -3.58
CA GLU A 30 -21.84 3.25 -4.68
C GLU A 30 -20.38 2.77 -4.68
N ILE A 31 -19.48 3.49 -4.00
CA ILE A 31 -18.03 3.22 -4.05
C ILE A 31 -17.68 1.98 -3.22
N LEU A 32 -18.15 1.93 -1.96
CA LEU A 32 -17.84 0.82 -1.06
C LEU A 32 -18.31 -0.53 -1.62
N PRO A 33 -19.55 -0.69 -2.14
CA PRO A 33 -19.98 -1.94 -2.75
C PRO A 33 -19.11 -2.40 -3.93
N GLN A 34 -18.49 -1.47 -4.67
CA GLN A 34 -17.57 -1.84 -5.75
C GLN A 34 -16.25 -2.42 -5.19
N PHE A 35 -15.73 -1.83 -4.10
CA PHE A 35 -14.57 -2.40 -3.41
C PHE A 35 -14.90 -3.76 -2.79
N ASP A 36 -16.07 -3.90 -2.16
CA ASP A 36 -16.51 -5.17 -1.59
C ASP A 36 -16.59 -6.27 -2.66
N SER A 37 -17.15 -5.98 -3.85
CA SER A 37 -17.15 -6.94 -4.96
C SER A 37 -15.74 -7.33 -5.41
N LEU A 38 -14.82 -6.38 -5.54
CA LEU A 38 -13.44 -6.66 -5.93
C LEU A 38 -12.70 -7.52 -4.88
N LYS A 39 -13.01 -7.31 -3.59
CA LYS A 39 -12.47 -8.11 -2.48
C LYS A 39 -13.04 -9.53 -2.49
N GLU A 40 -14.36 -9.67 -2.64
CA GLU A 40 -15.04 -10.97 -2.72
C GLU A 40 -14.56 -11.81 -3.90
N GLU A 41 -14.24 -11.17 -5.02
CA GLU A 41 -13.66 -11.82 -6.20
C GLU A 41 -12.15 -12.11 -6.05
N GLY A 42 -11.52 -11.70 -4.97
CA GLY A 42 -10.08 -11.89 -4.73
C GLY A 42 -9.19 -11.11 -5.70
N ILE A 43 -9.67 -9.97 -6.21
CA ILE A 43 -8.93 -9.12 -7.14
C ILE A 43 -8.04 -8.13 -6.40
N VAL A 44 -8.54 -7.58 -5.29
CA VAL A 44 -7.83 -6.63 -4.45
C VAL A 44 -7.99 -6.95 -2.96
N ARG A 45 -7.08 -6.44 -2.15
CA ARG A 45 -7.18 -6.37 -0.69
C ARG A 45 -6.86 -4.95 -0.23
N ILE A 46 -7.60 -4.42 0.73
CA ILE A 46 -7.31 -3.12 1.34
C ILE A 46 -6.35 -3.32 2.50
N LEU A 47 -5.11 -2.92 2.30
CA LEU A 47 -4.09 -2.98 3.36
C LEU A 47 -4.36 -1.92 4.42
N ASP A 48 -4.73 -0.71 3.98
CA ASP A 48 -5.19 0.34 4.87
C ASP A 48 -6.01 1.39 4.14
N MET A 49 -6.93 2.04 4.85
CA MET A 49 -7.75 3.14 4.35
C MET A 49 -7.84 4.23 5.41
N LEU A 50 -7.61 5.46 4.99
CA LEU A 50 -7.84 6.67 5.77
C LEU A 50 -8.84 7.57 5.06
N LEU A 51 -9.94 7.89 5.74
CA LEU A 51 -10.92 8.88 5.30
C LEU A 51 -10.79 10.12 6.18
N VAL A 52 -10.61 11.28 5.56
CA VAL A 52 -10.55 12.57 6.25
C VAL A 52 -11.60 13.48 5.67
N ARG A 53 -12.53 13.94 6.51
CA ARG A 53 -13.56 14.92 6.18
C ARG A 53 -13.27 16.26 6.87
N LYS A 54 -13.22 17.32 6.10
CA LYS A 54 -13.17 18.70 6.60
C LYS A 54 -14.46 19.39 6.21
N ASP A 55 -15.26 19.80 7.20
CA ASP A 55 -16.54 20.47 6.95
C ASP A 55 -16.35 21.95 6.57
N ALA A 56 -17.45 22.63 6.23
CA ALA A 56 -17.43 24.04 5.85
C ALA A 56 -17.04 24.99 7.01
N ALA A 57 -17.08 24.52 8.25
CA ALA A 57 -16.62 25.25 9.44
C ALA A 57 -15.16 24.95 9.81
N GLY A 58 -14.50 24.06 9.04
CA GLY A 58 -13.12 23.65 9.29
C GLY A 58 -12.98 22.52 10.32
N ASN A 59 -14.08 21.93 10.81
CA ASN A 59 -14.00 20.78 11.70
C ASN A 59 -13.56 19.55 10.93
N VAL A 60 -12.73 18.71 11.57
CA VAL A 60 -12.15 17.52 10.97
C VAL A 60 -12.70 16.27 11.63
N LEU A 61 -13.10 15.31 10.81
CA LEU A 61 -13.43 13.94 11.19
C LEU A 61 -12.55 12.99 10.37
N SER A 62 -12.04 11.96 11.00
CA SER A 62 -11.29 10.90 10.33
C SER A 62 -11.84 9.52 10.69
N ALA A 63 -11.64 8.57 9.78
CA ALA A 63 -11.94 7.16 9.99
C ALA A 63 -10.92 6.32 9.26
N THR A 64 -10.54 5.18 9.82
CA THR A 64 -9.62 4.21 9.25
C THR A 64 -10.30 2.86 9.09
N ALA A 65 -9.84 2.04 8.15
CA ALA A 65 -10.25 0.65 7.99
C ALA A 65 -9.12 -0.14 7.31
N THR A 66 -8.97 -1.41 7.69
CA THR A 66 -8.01 -2.34 7.10
C THR A 66 -8.65 -3.72 6.93
N ASP A 67 -8.18 -4.50 5.96
CA ASP A 67 -8.51 -5.92 5.79
C ASP A 67 -7.43 -6.83 6.42
N LEU A 68 -6.36 -6.26 6.98
CA LEU A 68 -5.30 -7.01 7.65
C LEU A 68 -5.78 -7.45 9.04
N ASP A 69 -5.51 -8.71 9.37
CA ASP A 69 -5.58 -9.13 10.76
C ASP A 69 -4.28 -8.73 11.51
N TRP A 70 -4.26 -8.95 12.83
CA TRP A 70 -3.14 -8.54 13.67
C TRP A 70 -1.81 -9.21 13.26
N GLU A 71 -1.85 -10.49 12.85
CA GLU A 71 -0.66 -11.24 12.45
C GLU A 71 -0.11 -10.72 11.12
N GLU A 72 -0.98 -10.50 10.15
CA GLU A 72 -0.64 -9.93 8.84
C GLU A 72 -0.07 -8.50 8.96
N ALA A 73 -0.71 -7.66 9.77
CA ALA A 73 -0.26 -6.28 10.01
C ALA A 73 1.12 -6.25 10.66
N THR A 74 1.33 -7.10 11.68
CA THR A 74 2.63 -7.23 12.37
C THR A 74 3.71 -7.73 11.41
N ALA A 75 3.41 -8.72 10.57
CA ALA A 75 4.34 -9.25 9.57
C ALA A 75 4.71 -8.20 8.52
N LEU A 76 3.73 -7.46 8.00
CA LEU A 76 3.96 -6.37 7.06
C LEU A 76 4.82 -5.27 7.69
N GLY A 77 4.53 -4.87 8.93
CA GLY A 77 5.32 -3.90 9.68
C GLY A 77 6.76 -4.35 9.87
N ALA A 78 6.97 -5.61 10.24
CA ALA A 78 8.31 -6.18 10.38
C ALA A 78 9.09 -6.12 9.06
N TYR A 79 8.46 -6.45 7.95
CA TYR A 79 9.08 -6.40 6.62
C TYR A 79 9.47 -4.98 6.22
N LEU A 80 8.53 -4.04 6.28
CA LEU A 80 8.78 -2.63 5.93
C LEU A 80 9.86 -2.02 6.84
N GLY A 81 9.79 -2.31 8.13
CA GLY A 81 10.79 -1.88 9.10
C GLY A 81 12.18 -2.48 8.83
N ALA A 82 12.26 -3.76 8.43
CA ALA A 82 13.52 -4.40 8.04
C ALA A 82 14.15 -3.72 6.83
N LEU A 83 13.35 -3.40 5.80
CA LEU A 83 13.82 -2.68 4.61
C LEU A 83 14.34 -1.28 4.97
N THR A 84 13.59 -0.53 5.78
CA THR A 84 14.00 0.79 6.27
C THR A 84 15.29 0.70 7.08
N GLY A 85 15.36 -0.25 8.02
CA GLY A 85 16.55 -0.49 8.83
C GLY A 85 17.78 -0.88 8.01
N TYR A 86 17.59 -1.64 6.92
CA TYR A 86 18.67 -1.96 5.99
C TYR A 86 19.20 -0.72 5.26
N VAL A 87 18.32 0.16 4.80
CA VAL A 87 18.70 1.43 4.13
C VAL A 87 19.48 2.34 5.07
N GLU A 88 19.10 2.42 6.34
CA GLU A 88 19.71 3.30 7.35
C GLU A 88 20.99 2.74 7.98
N GLY A 89 21.05 1.43 8.22
CA GLY A 89 22.11 0.79 8.99
C GLY A 89 22.68 -0.52 8.41
N GLY A 90 22.38 -0.81 7.15
CA GLY A 90 22.81 -2.05 6.50
C GLY A 90 22.26 -3.29 7.23
N ARG A 91 23.02 -4.38 7.20
CA ARG A 91 22.60 -5.65 7.81
C ARG A 91 22.34 -5.54 9.32
N GLU A 92 23.06 -4.68 10.04
CA GLU A 92 22.87 -4.48 11.47
C GLU A 92 21.58 -3.72 11.81
N GLY A 93 21.02 -2.99 10.84
CA GLY A 93 19.76 -2.27 10.99
C GLY A 93 18.51 -3.14 10.79
N VAL A 94 18.62 -4.28 10.09
CA VAL A 94 17.49 -5.12 9.70
C VAL A 94 16.64 -5.59 10.89
N ASP A 95 17.27 -6.25 11.87
CA ASP A 95 16.53 -6.82 13.02
C ASP A 95 15.86 -5.73 13.87
N ARG A 96 16.56 -4.61 14.07
CA ARG A 96 16.02 -3.47 14.83
C ARG A 96 14.87 -2.81 14.10
N GLY A 97 15.01 -2.63 12.79
CA GLY A 97 13.97 -2.09 11.94
C GLY A 97 12.73 -3.00 11.90
N ALA A 98 12.93 -4.31 11.75
CA ALA A 98 11.85 -5.28 11.78
C ALA A 98 11.04 -5.24 13.09
N MET A 99 11.73 -5.20 14.24
CA MET A 99 11.07 -5.11 15.55
C MET A 99 10.29 -3.79 15.70
N ALA A 100 10.87 -2.68 15.27
CA ALA A 100 10.21 -1.37 15.33
C ALA A 100 8.97 -1.33 14.44
N GLY A 101 9.08 -1.76 13.18
CA GLY A 101 7.96 -1.78 12.25
C GLY A 101 6.83 -2.73 12.66
N ALA A 102 7.16 -3.91 13.22
CA ALA A 102 6.16 -4.81 13.78
C ALA A 102 5.37 -4.16 14.93
N ALA A 103 6.03 -3.40 15.79
CA ALA A 103 5.38 -2.69 16.89
C ALA A 103 4.54 -1.50 16.41
N GLU A 104 4.99 -0.81 15.35
CA GLU A 104 4.31 0.35 14.77
C GLU A 104 3.00 -0.02 14.09
N LEU A 105 2.95 -1.18 13.40
CA LEU A 105 1.76 -1.68 12.70
C LEU A 105 0.92 -2.66 13.55
N ALA A 106 1.18 -2.77 14.83
CA ALA A 106 0.45 -3.70 15.70
C ALA A 106 -1.04 -3.35 15.87
N ASP A 107 -1.47 -2.13 15.56
CA ASP A 107 -2.87 -1.70 15.54
C ASP A 107 -3.58 -1.97 14.19
N GLY A 108 -2.84 -2.45 13.19
CA GLY A 108 -3.36 -2.79 11.87
C GLY A 108 -3.36 -1.62 10.87
N HIS A 109 -2.94 -0.42 11.27
CA HIS A 109 -3.00 0.76 10.43
C HIS A 109 -1.61 1.29 10.04
N ILE A 110 -1.47 1.60 8.75
CA ILE A 110 -0.27 2.19 8.16
C ILE A 110 -0.35 3.72 8.20
N PHE A 111 -1.58 4.27 8.00
CA PHE A 111 -1.81 5.70 8.09
C PHE A 111 -1.95 6.14 9.56
N ASP A 112 -1.18 7.12 9.95
CA ASP A 112 -1.08 7.61 11.32
C ASP A 112 -1.69 9.03 11.51
N ASP A 113 -1.61 9.55 12.72
CA ASP A 113 -2.06 10.90 13.07
C ASP A 113 -1.33 12.00 12.28
N TYR A 114 -0.09 11.74 11.85
CA TYR A 114 0.67 12.68 11.04
C TYR A 114 0.13 12.75 9.61
N ASP A 115 -0.32 11.63 9.05
CA ASP A 115 -1.00 11.59 7.76
C ASP A 115 -2.34 12.32 7.81
N ILE A 116 -3.13 12.11 8.88
CA ILE A 116 -4.37 12.88 9.12
C ILE A 116 -4.06 14.37 9.14
N PHE A 117 -3.05 14.80 9.87
CA PHE A 117 -2.64 16.20 9.92
C PHE A 117 -2.21 16.75 8.55
N ARG A 118 -1.41 16.01 7.79
CA ARG A 118 -0.96 16.43 6.45
C ARG A 118 -2.13 16.58 5.48
N VAL A 119 -3.01 15.57 5.46
CA VAL A 119 -4.22 15.61 4.61
C VAL A 119 -5.11 16.77 4.99
N THR A 120 -5.38 16.96 6.27
CA THR A 120 -6.20 18.07 6.79
C THR A 120 -5.68 19.44 6.35
N ARG A 121 -4.36 19.64 6.38
CA ARG A 121 -3.74 20.90 5.94
C ARG A 121 -3.86 21.15 4.44
N ALA A 122 -3.79 20.07 3.64
CA ALA A 122 -3.89 20.17 2.19
C ALA A 122 -5.34 20.24 1.69
N LEU A 123 -6.29 19.72 2.48
CA LEU A 123 -7.69 19.61 2.11
C LEU A 123 -8.41 20.96 2.29
N PRO A 124 -9.06 21.50 1.23
CA PRO A 124 -9.94 22.65 1.36
C PRO A 124 -11.13 22.36 2.29
N ASP A 125 -11.76 23.41 2.82
CA ASP A 125 -13.00 23.27 3.59
C ASP A 125 -14.12 22.71 2.70
N ASP A 126 -15.05 22.01 3.31
CA ASP A 126 -16.15 21.27 2.66
C ASP A 126 -15.69 20.20 1.66
N MET A 127 -14.58 19.53 1.95
CA MET A 127 -14.04 18.44 1.15
C MET A 127 -13.84 17.18 1.99
N THR A 128 -13.82 16.04 1.31
CA THR A 128 -13.42 14.75 1.88
C THR A 128 -12.30 14.15 1.05
N ALA A 129 -11.25 13.63 1.69
CA ALA A 129 -10.22 12.85 1.05
C ALA A 129 -10.29 11.40 1.53
N ALA A 130 -10.06 10.46 0.61
CA ALA A 130 -9.85 9.05 0.89
C ALA A 130 -8.46 8.66 0.41
N LEU A 131 -7.65 8.08 1.29
CA LEU A 131 -6.38 7.46 0.99
C LEU A 131 -6.58 5.96 1.14
N LEU A 132 -6.21 5.19 0.12
CA LEU A 132 -6.35 3.74 0.12
C LEU A 132 -5.02 3.13 -0.29
N LEU A 133 -4.54 2.19 0.51
CA LEU A 133 -3.42 1.34 0.19
C LEU A 133 -3.97 -0.02 -0.22
N ILE A 134 -3.85 -0.35 -1.51
CA ILE A 134 -4.53 -1.48 -2.14
C ILE A 134 -3.50 -2.46 -2.66
N GLU A 135 -3.58 -3.71 -2.23
CA GLU A 135 -2.84 -4.82 -2.83
C GLU A 135 -3.63 -5.40 -4.01
N HIS A 136 -2.95 -5.58 -5.14
CA HIS A 136 -3.51 -6.24 -6.32
C HIS A 136 -3.25 -7.74 -6.27
N THR A 137 -4.11 -8.47 -5.57
CA THR A 137 -3.96 -9.91 -5.31
C THR A 137 -4.02 -10.75 -6.56
N TRP A 138 -4.72 -10.30 -7.63
CA TRP A 138 -4.78 -10.99 -8.92
C TRP A 138 -3.41 -11.17 -9.59
N ALA A 139 -2.45 -10.25 -9.33
CA ALA A 139 -1.14 -10.29 -9.98
C ALA A 139 -0.19 -11.29 -9.32
N LYS A 140 -0.46 -11.70 -8.08
CA LYS A 140 0.39 -12.58 -7.29
C LYS A 140 0.74 -13.90 -8.00
N PRO A 141 -0.23 -14.69 -8.53
CA PRO A 141 0.09 -15.95 -9.20
C PRO A 141 1.01 -15.77 -10.41
N LEU A 142 0.89 -14.63 -11.13
CA LEU A 142 1.77 -14.30 -12.25
C LEU A 142 3.19 -14.00 -11.76
N LEU A 143 3.34 -13.19 -10.72
CA LEU A 143 4.64 -12.83 -10.15
C LEU A 143 5.35 -14.05 -9.55
N ASP A 144 4.61 -14.92 -8.87
CA ASP A 144 5.14 -16.20 -8.36
C ASP A 144 5.64 -17.11 -9.50
N ALA A 145 4.90 -17.20 -10.61
CA ALA A 145 5.31 -17.95 -11.79
C ALA A 145 6.57 -17.35 -12.45
N VAL A 146 6.65 -16.03 -12.55
CA VAL A 146 7.84 -15.31 -13.07
C VAL A 146 9.04 -15.58 -12.18
N SER A 147 8.89 -15.48 -10.86
CA SER A 147 9.96 -15.76 -9.89
C SER A 147 10.42 -17.23 -9.95
N SER A 148 9.48 -18.17 -10.09
CA SER A 148 9.78 -19.61 -10.23
C SER A 148 10.54 -19.95 -11.53
N ALA A 149 10.45 -19.08 -12.53
CA ALA A 149 11.20 -19.19 -13.79
C ALA A 149 12.50 -18.34 -13.78
N ASP A 150 12.99 -17.94 -12.60
CA ASP A 150 14.14 -17.04 -12.42
C ASP A 150 13.95 -15.66 -13.11
N GLY A 151 12.73 -15.27 -13.38
CA GLY A 151 12.39 -13.96 -13.91
C GLY A 151 12.52 -12.87 -12.84
N VAL A 152 12.76 -11.65 -13.28
CA VAL A 152 12.85 -10.45 -12.43
C VAL A 152 11.97 -9.36 -13.03
N GLU A 153 11.11 -8.77 -12.21
CA GLU A 153 10.35 -7.59 -12.62
C GLU A 153 11.32 -6.39 -12.78
N LEU A 154 11.32 -5.78 -13.95
CA LEU A 154 12.19 -4.64 -14.25
C LEU A 154 11.46 -3.30 -14.18
N LEU A 155 10.15 -3.33 -14.45
CA LEU A 155 9.30 -2.14 -14.46
C LEU A 155 7.86 -2.56 -14.23
N ASN A 156 7.16 -1.82 -13.37
CA ASN A 156 5.73 -1.97 -13.12
C ASN A 156 5.12 -0.57 -12.96
N GLU A 157 4.31 -0.15 -13.92
CA GLU A 157 3.72 1.18 -13.95
C GLU A 157 2.25 1.14 -14.37
N TRP A 158 1.43 1.99 -13.74
CA TRP A 158 0.09 2.27 -14.19
C TRP A 158 0.12 3.32 -15.31
N VAL A 159 -0.37 2.92 -16.47
CA VAL A 159 -0.38 3.79 -17.66
C VAL A 159 -1.79 4.29 -17.92
N ARG A 160 -1.95 5.61 -18.06
CA ARG A 160 -3.23 6.18 -18.45
C ARG A 160 -3.55 5.86 -19.92
N PRO A 161 -4.84 5.63 -20.27
CA PRO A 161 -5.21 5.25 -21.64
C PRO A 161 -4.67 6.18 -22.73
N GLU A 162 -4.60 7.49 -22.45
CA GLU A 162 -4.10 8.50 -23.37
C GLU A 162 -2.59 8.37 -23.67
N ALA A 163 -1.86 7.75 -22.76
CA ALA A 163 -0.41 7.57 -22.86
C ALA A 163 0.01 6.25 -23.53
N VAL A 164 -0.94 5.33 -23.78
CA VAL A 164 -0.64 3.97 -24.27
C VAL A 164 0.16 3.99 -25.58
N LEU A 165 -0.17 4.91 -26.51
CA LEU A 165 0.51 4.99 -27.81
C LEU A 165 1.89 5.68 -27.76
N SER A 166 2.26 6.27 -26.62
CA SER A 166 3.53 6.98 -26.40
C SER A 166 4.38 6.33 -25.30
N ILE A 167 4.10 5.07 -24.95
CA ILE A 167 4.89 4.37 -23.94
C ILE A 167 6.30 4.12 -24.44
N GLU A 168 7.27 4.68 -23.72
CA GLU A 168 8.70 4.36 -23.87
C GLU A 168 9.17 3.77 -22.55
N PRO A 169 9.25 2.42 -22.43
CA PRO A 169 9.65 1.79 -21.18
C PRO A 169 11.11 2.17 -20.85
N SER A 170 11.31 2.75 -19.68
CA SER A 170 12.64 3.03 -19.14
C SER A 170 13.25 1.73 -18.62
N LEU A 171 13.93 1.00 -19.47
CA LEU A 171 14.63 -0.22 -19.07
C LEU A 171 15.97 0.09 -18.40
N PRO A 172 16.41 -0.67 -17.40
CA PRO A 172 17.74 -0.53 -16.82
C PRO A 172 18.82 -0.79 -17.88
N GLN A 173 19.93 -0.07 -17.81
CA GLN A 173 21.07 -0.24 -18.75
C GLN A 173 21.74 -1.61 -18.60
N THR A 174 21.59 -2.25 -17.46
CA THR A 174 22.11 -3.60 -17.18
C THR A 174 21.04 -4.42 -16.51
N PHE A 175 20.84 -5.64 -17.01
CA PHE A 175 19.94 -6.61 -16.35
C PHE A 175 20.63 -7.20 -15.13
N PRO A 176 19.92 -7.38 -14.01
CA PRO A 176 20.47 -8.05 -12.84
C PRO A 176 20.87 -9.49 -13.20
N ARG A 177 22.10 -9.89 -12.82
CA ARG A 177 22.53 -11.28 -12.88
C ARG A 177 22.38 -11.84 -11.47
N ARG A 178 21.66 -12.96 -11.34
CA ARG A 178 21.71 -13.76 -10.11
C ARG A 178 23.07 -14.49 -10.07
N GLU A 179 23.84 -14.27 -9.01
CA GLU A 179 25.01 -15.08 -8.65
C GLU A 179 24.56 -16.31 -7.87
#